data_7c53fdfc3322bb3ae4303bf9be842375
#
_entry.id   7c53fdfc3322bb3ae4303bf9be842375
#
_cell.length_a   1.000
_cell.length_b   1.000
_cell.length_c   1.000
_cell.angle_alpha   90.00
_cell.angle_beta   90.00
_cell.angle_gamma   90.00
#
_symmetry.space_group_name_H-M   'P 1'
#
loop_
_entity.id
_entity.type
_entity.pdbx_description
1 polymer ?
#
loop_
_entity_poly.entity_id
_entity_poly.type
_entity_poly.pdbx_seq_one_letter_code
_entity_poly.pdbx_strand_id
1 'polypeptide(L)'
;MLPLRRSIVLCASLGVLALGWLGWRDFSSRRQLGETSGSIIDKQPVNFAKRTFDPANPPPDMPPLAFGEYAECDSHFLSSASIGGETRQTDATRATVTITHVKMTLQLNVTIWLPTEVSQHVIEHEDGHRQISEYYYQTADKLAAQIAASYMGRQIDITGTDQAAESSKALQQMATEITDEYSKQLNPEPTQLLYDSITNHGVNEIVAKEAVVHAIKNAAIESTQPAANPGN
;
A
#
# COMPACT_ATOMS: atom_id res chain seq x y z
N MET A 1 -16.63 -9.07 24.13
CA MET A 1 -16.79 -8.76 22.73
C MET A 1 -15.40 -8.50 22.17
N LEU A 2 -14.86 -9.42 21.39
CA LEU A 2 -13.56 -9.25 20.72
C LEU A 2 -13.82 -8.43 19.44
N PRO A 3 -12.99 -7.42 19.12
CA PRO A 3 -13.16 -6.70 17.85
C PRO A 3 -12.89 -7.63 16.69
N LEU A 4 -13.84 -7.74 15.77
CA LEU A 4 -13.66 -8.38 14.47
C LEU A 4 -12.54 -7.63 13.73
N ARG A 5 -11.42 -8.31 13.52
CA ARG A 5 -10.36 -7.83 12.66
C ARG A 5 -10.68 -8.26 11.23
N ARG A 6 -11.21 -7.37 10.41
CA ARG A 6 -11.11 -7.54 8.96
C ARG A 6 -9.63 -7.48 8.61
N SER A 7 -9.15 -8.51 7.93
CA SER A 7 -7.77 -8.56 7.47
C SER A 7 -7.63 -7.70 6.21
N ILE A 8 -7.45 -6.39 6.39
CA ILE A 8 -6.80 -5.61 5.34
C ILE A 8 -5.34 -6.02 5.39
N VAL A 9 -4.98 -6.99 4.57
CA VAL A 9 -3.59 -7.42 4.46
C VAL A 9 -2.87 -6.38 3.62
N LEU A 10 -2.21 -5.44 4.28
CA LEU A 10 -1.17 -4.65 3.67
C LEU A 10 0.04 -5.57 3.46
N CYS A 11 0.05 -6.28 2.35
CA CYS A 11 1.23 -7.03 1.95
C CYS A 11 2.26 -6.08 1.36
N ALA A 12 3.25 -5.70 2.16
CA ALA A 12 4.54 -5.29 1.63
C ALA A 12 5.15 -6.55 0.97
N SER A 13 4.84 -6.78 -0.30
CA SER A 13 5.42 -7.89 -1.04
C SER A 13 6.90 -7.60 -1.28
N LEU A 14 7.76 -8.23 -0.50
CA LEU A 14 9.16 -8.45 -0.82
C LEU A 14 9.20 -9.31 -2.09
N GLY A 15 9.15 -8.66 -3.25
CA GLY A 15 9.44 -9.30 -4.52
C GLY A 15 10.93 -9.63 -4.58
N VAL A 16 11.33 -10.74 -3.99
CA VAL A 16 12.63 -11.35 -4.25
C VAL A 16 12.58 -11.97 -5.63
N LEU A 17 12.90 -11.18 -6.64
CA LEU A 17 13.28 -11.72 -7.95
C LEU A 17 14.67 -12.32 -7.79
N ALA A 18 14.71 -13.64 -7.58
CA ALA A 18 15.90 -14.46 -7.79
C ALA A 18 16.23 -14.44 -9.28
N LEU A 19 16.90 -13.40 -9.77
CA LEU A 19 17.54 -13.41 -11.08
C LEU A 19 18.94 -13.97 -10.91
N GLY A 20 19.13 -15.09 -11.63
CA GLY A 20 20.30 -15.93 -11.66
C GLY A 20 21.62 -15.20 -11.82
N TRP A 21 22.57 -15.75 -11.13
CA TRP A 21 23.99 -15.48 -11.06
C TRP A 21 24.68 -15.83 -12.40
N LEU A 22 24.53 -15.00 -13.45
CA LEU A 22 25.33 -15.05 -14.68
C LEU A 22 25.44 -13.63 -15.26
N GLY A 23 26.58 -12.99 -15.05
CA GLY A 23 26.93 -11.77 -15.80
C GLY A 23 27.48 -10.58 -15.02
N TRP A 24 28.15 -10.78 -13.90
CA TRP A 24 28.72 -9.71 -13.09
C TRP A 24 30.13 -9.27 -13.49
N ARG A 25 30.48 -9.36 -14.79
CA ARG A 25 31.84 -9.01 -15.26
C ARG A 25 31.93 -7.82 -16.23
N ASP A 26 30.80 -7.13 -16.54
CA ASP A 26 30.84 -6.04 -17.52
C ASP A 26 30.05 -4.78 -17.12
N PHE A 27 29.83 -4.54 -15.83
CA PHE A 27 29.03 -3.39 -15.38
C PHE A 27 29.88 -2.13 -15.05
N SER A 28 31.20 -2.15 -15.28
CA SER A 28 32.08 -1.03 -14.95
C SER A 28 32.36 -0.07 -16.10
N SER A 29 31.66 -0.15 -17.24
CA SER A 29 31.96 0.73 -18.39
C SER A 29 30.76 1.23 -19.17
N ARG A 30 29.52 1.04 -18.74
CA ARG A 30 28.41 1.79 -19.30
C ARG A 30 28.25 3.07 -18.51
N ARG A 31 28.70 4.20 -19.09
CA ARG A 31 28.23 5.55 -18.73
C ARG A 31 26.72 5.46 -18.56
N GLN A 32 26.24 5.54 -17.32
CA GLN A 32 24.84 5.81 -17.04
C GLN A 32 24.53 7.15 -17.71
N LEU A 33 23.77 7.08 -18.80
CA LEU A 33 23.08 8.24 -19.35
C LEU A 33 22.30 8.84 -18.19
N GLY A 34 22.59 10.10 -17.84
CA GLY A 34 22.16 10.77 -16.63
C GLY A 34 20.72 10.48 -16.27
N GLU A 35 20.53 9.65 -15.25
CA GLU A 35 19.27 9.58 -14.55
C GLU A 35 19.10 10.94 -13.87
N THR A 36 18.16 11.72 -14.37
CA THR A 36 17.79 13.01 -13.78
C THR A 36 17.39 12.75 -12.33
N SER A 37 18.09 13.40 -11.40
CA SER A 37 17.70 13.43 -9.99
C SER A 37 16.22 13.74 -9.88
N GLY A 38 15.45 12.91 -9.18
CA GLY A 38 14.01 13.11 -9.04
C GLY A 38 13.26 11.89 -8.48
N SER A 39 11.97 12.11 -8.23
CA SER A 39 11.05 11.05 -7.86
C SER A 39 10.17 10.66 -9.04
N ILE A 40 9.92 9.35 -9.19
CA ILE A 40 9.04 8.78 -10.22
C ILE A 40 7.96 7.97 -9.49
N ILE A 41 6.69 8.30 -9.74
CA ILE A 41 5.55 7.54 -9.22
C ILE A 41 4.85 6.85 -10.38
N ASP A 42 4.89 5.53 -10.36
CA ASP A 42 4.26 4.66 -11.35
C ASP A 42 2.98 4.06 -10.74
N LYS A 43 1.85 4.76 -10.92
CA LYS A 43 0.54 4.35 -10.41
C LYS A 43 -0.18 3.53 -11.46
N GLN A 44 -0.39 2.25 -11.15
CA GLN A 44 -1.09 1.32 -12.02
C GLN A 44 -2.61 1.55 -12.00
N PRO A 45 -3.34 1.24 -13.08
CA PRO A 45 -4.80 1.17 -13.05
C PRO A 45 -5.29 0.19 -11.98
N VAL A 46 -6.47 0.44 -11.42
CA VAL A 46 -7.11 -0.50 -10.49
C VAL A 46 -7.35 -1.82 -11.21
N ASN A 47 -6.89 -2.91 -10.60
CA ASN A 47 -7.20 -4.25 -11.04
C ASN A 47 -8.43 -4.74 -10.27
N PHE A 48 -9.57 -4.80 -10.96
CA PHE A 48 -10.84 -5.17 -10.36
C PHE A 48 -11.37 -6.48 -10.93
N ALA A 49 -11.82 -7.36 -10.03
CA ALA A 49 -12.50 -8.61 -10.36
C ALA A 49 -13.76 -8.80 -9.51
N LYS A 50 -14.79 -9.42 -10.12
CA LYS A 50 -15.97 -9.91 -9.42
C LYS A 50 -16.03 -11.42 -9.62
N ARG A 51 -16.07 -12.17 -8.51
CA ARG A 51 -16.04 -13.63 -8.52
C ARG A 51 -17.24 -14.18 -7.75
N THR A 52 -17.83 -15.23 -8.27
CA THR A 52 -18.88 -15.97 -7.55
C THR A 52 -18.32 -17.24 -6.94
N PHE A 53 -18.88 -17.66 -5.80
CA PHE A 53 -18.47 -18.89 -5.11
C PHE A 53 -19.67 -19.66 -4.58
N ASP A 54 -19.48 -20.97 -4.40
CA ASP A 54 -20.41 -21.83 -3.69
C ASP A 54 -20.08 -21.76 -2.18
N PRO A 55 -21.00 -21.31 -1.31
CA PRO A 55 -20.75 -21.25 0.14
C PRO A 55 -20.42 -22.59 0.78
N ALA A 56 -20.87 -23.71 0.18
CA ALA A 56 -20.54 -25.05 0.66
C ALA A 56 -19.12 -25.48 0.27
N ASN A 57 -18.51 -24.84 -0.74
CA ASN A 57 -17.19 -25.17 -1.25
C ASN A 57 -16.46 -23.93 -1.75
N PRO A 58 -16.06 -22.99 -0.84
CA PRO A 58 -15.40 -21.77 -1.23
C PRO A 58 -14.04 -22.03 -1.89
N PRO A 59 -13.61 -21.20 -2.86
CA PRO A 59 -12.31 -21.34 -3.49
C PRO A 59 -11.17 -21.18 -2.48
N PRO A 60 -10.05 -21.90 -2.66
CA PRO A 60 -8.93 -21.86 -1.71
C PRO A 60 -8.20 -20.53 -1.66
N ASP A 61 -8.34 -19.70 -2.67
CA ASP A 61 -7.78 -18.35 -2.77
C ASP A 61 -8.74 -17.24 -2.30
N MET A 62 -9.93 -17.61 -1.85
CA MET A 62 -10.87 -16.68 -1.23
C MET A 62 -10.47 -16.43 0.24
N PRO A 63 -10.42 -15.16 0.71
CA PRO A 63 -10.23 -14.90 2.13
C PRO A 63 -11.40 -15.49 2.95
N PRO A 64 -11.14 -15.89 4.21
CA PRO A 64 -12.20 -16.37 5.05
C PRO A 64 -13.18 -15.23 5.38
N LEU A 65 -14.47 -15.48 5.19
CA LEU A 65 -15.52 -14.55 5.57
C LEU A 65 -15.50 -14.31 7.09
N ALA A 66 -15.72 -13.08 7.52
CA ALA A 66 -15.92 -12.78 8.92
C ALA A 66 -17.29 -13.33 9.40
N PHE A 67 -17.42 -13.47 10.71
CA PHE A 67 -18.66 -14.02 11.29
C PHE A 67 -19.88 -13.15 10.95
N GLY A 68 -20.86 -13.75 10.29
CA GLY A 68 -22.08 -13.07 9.86
C GLY A 68 -22.01 -12.41 8.49
N GLU A 69 -20.87 -12.49 7.81
CA GLU A 69 -20.72 -12.00 6.44
C GLU A 69 -21.04 -13.09 5.41
N TYR A 70 -21.67 -12.69 4.31
CA TYR A 70 -22.08 -13.58 3.22
C TYR A 70 -21.29 -13.34 1.94
N ALA A 71 -20.65 -12.18 1.83
CA ALA A 71 -19.83 -11.75 0.72
C ALA A 71 -18.61 -11.01 1.27
N GLU A 72 -17.65 -10.70 0.42
CA GLU A 72 -16.41 -10.01 0.84
C GLU A 72 -15.89 -9.12 -0.29
N CYS A 73 -15.53 -7.89 0.04
CA CYS A 73 -14.72 -7.04 -0.82
C CYS A 73 -13.27 -7.04 -0.34
N ASP A 74 -12.46 -7.86 -0.98
CA ASP A 74 -11.04 -8.01 -0.68
C ASP A 74 -10.24 -6.96 -1.46
N SER A 75 -9.59 -6.03 -0.75
CA SER A 75 -8.86 -4.90 -1.32
C SER A 75 -7.41 -4.88 -0.85
N HIS A 76 -6.47 -4.96 -1.80
CA HIS A 76 -5.04 -4.94 -1.56
C HIS A 76 -4.39 -3.71 -2.17
N PHE A 77 -3.88 -2.82 -1.30
CA PHE A 77 -3.02 -1.71 -1.68
C PHE A 77 -1.56 -2.18 -1.66
N LEU A 78 -0.98 -2.32 -2.84
CA LEU A 78 0.39 -2.78 -3.01
C LEU A 78 1.28 -1.58 -3.34
N SER A 79 2.46 -1.55 -2.74
CA SER A 79 3.49 -0.57 -3.08
C SER A 79 4.86 -1.22 -3.08
N SER A 80 5.72 -0.73 -3.95
CA SER A 80 7.15 -1.04 -3.93
C SER A 80 7.95 0.21 -4.17
N ALA A 81 9.15 0.29 -3.59
CA ALA A 81 10.07 1.39 -3.80
C ALA A 81 11.44 0.88 -4.28
N SER A 82 12.07 1.66 -5.14
CA SER A 82 13.45 1.50 -5.56
C SER A 82 14.15 2.85 -5.38
N ILE A 83 15.30 2.83 -4.73
CA ILE A 83 16.07 4.03 -4.38
C ILE A 83 17.45 3.92 -5.01
N GLY A 84 17.93 5.02 -5.57
CA GLY A 84 19.30 5.18 -5.98
C GLY A 84 19.96 6.40 -5.33
N GLY A 85 21.27 6.35 -5.24
CA GLY A 85 22.04 7.40 -4.62
C GLY A 85 23.48 7.47 -5.12
N GLU A 86 24.10 8.60 -4.87
CA GLU A 86 25.53 8.82 -5.13
C GLU A 86 26.32 8.50 -3.88
N THR A 87 27.34 7.65 -4.02
CA THR A 87 28.24 7.30 -2.91
C THR A 87 29.52 8.14 -3.00
N ARG A 88 29.82 8.86 -1.92
CA ARG A 88 31.08 9.57 -1.73
C ARG A 88 31.90 8.87 -0.66
N GLN A 89 33.01 8.29 -1.06
CA GLN A 89 33.96 7.66 -0.15
C GLN A 89 34.68 8.74 0.69
N THR A 90 34.75 8.52 2.00
CA THR A 90 35.46 9.38 2.94
C THR A 90 36.82 8.80 3.28
N ASP A 91 36.91 7.48 3.48
CA ASP A 91 38.16 6.73 3.69
C ASP A 91 37.96 5.24 3.30
N ALA A 92 38.90 4.38 3.66
CA ALA A 92 38.87 2.95 3.32
C ALA A 92 37.69 2.19 3.92
N THR A 93 37.08 2.71 4.98
CA THR A 93 35.99 2.06 5.73
C THR A 93 34.74 2.91 5.87
N ARG A 94 34.72 4.16 5.39
CA ARG A 94 33.61 5.09 5.53
C ARG A 94 33.25 5.72 4.22
N ALA A 95 31.94 5.78 3.96
CA ALA A 95 31.36 6.51 2.83
C ALA A 95 30.03 7.15 3.25
N THR A 96 29.57 8.12 2.46
CA THR A 96 28.24 8.72 2.60
C THR A 96 27.49 8.49 1.30
N VAL A 97 26.27 7.95 1.38
CA VAL A 97 25.35 7.81 0.26
C VAL A 97 24.33 8.93 0.33
N THR A 98 24.21 9.70 -0.76
CA THR A 98 23.18 10.74 -0.91
C THR A 98 22.08 10.21 -1.84
N ILE A 99 20.82 10.19 -1.39
CA ILE A 99 19.68 9.72 -2.19
C ILE A 99 19.44 10.73 -3.32
N THR A 100 19.53 10.27 -4.57
CA THR A 100 19.35 11.11 -5.77
C THR A 100 18.10 10.79 -6.56
N HIS A 101 17.54 9.58 -6.41
CA HIS A 101 16.26 9.23 -7.02
C HIS A 101 15.48 8.22 -6.19
N VAL A 102 14.15 8.32 -6.29
CA VAL A 102 13.20 7.40 -5.68
C VAL A 102 12.15 7.04 -6.73
N LYS A 103 11.98 5.76 -7.02
CA LYS A 103 10.86 5.29 -7.84
C LYS A 103 9.91 4.48 -6.95
N MET A 104 8.63 4.81 -6.98
CA MET A 104 7.58 4.02 -6.35
C MET A 104 6.62 3.47 -7.41
N THR A 105 6.22 2.21 -7.25
CA THR A 105 5.16 1.60 -8.03
C THR A 105 3.99 1.31 -7.10
N LEU A 106 2.78 1.72 -7.50
CA LEU A 106 1.55 1.61 -6.72
C LEU A 106 0.54 0.77 -7.49
N GLN A 107 -0.17 -0.11 -6.80
CA GLN A 107 -1.24 -0.91 -7.38
C GLN A 107 -2.36 -1.11 -6.37
N LEU A 108 -3.62 -1.07 -6.84
CA LEU A 108 -4.79 -1.49 -6.09
C LEU A 108 -5.41 -2.69 -6.79
N ASN A 109 -5.49 -3.81 -6.07
CA ASN A 109 -6.25 -4.98 -6.49
C ASN A 109 -7.51 -5.07 -5.65
N VAL A 110 -8.67 -5.21 -6.28
CA VAL A 110 -9.96 -5.38 -5.61
C VAL A 110 -10.64 -6.61 -6.18
N THR A 111 -11.07 -7.51 -5.31
CA THR A 111 -11.90 -8.66 -5.68
C THR A 111 -13.16 -8.67 -4.84
N ILE A 112 -14.33 -8.60 -5.47
CA ILE A 112 -15.60 -8.81 -4.80
C ILE A 112 -15.98 -10.28 -4.94
N TRP A 113 -16.12 -10.97 -3.81
CA TRP A 113 -16.54 -12.35 -3.70
C TRP A 113 -18.01 -12.41 -3.34
N LEU A 114 -18.83 -13.00 -4.20
CA LEU A 114 -20.27 -13.10 -4.04
C LEU A 114 -20.71 -14.56 -4.03
N PRO A 115 -21.57 -14.99 -3.12
CA PRO A 115 -22.18 -16.32 -3.23
C PRO A 115 -23.03 -16.44 -4.49
N THR A 116 -23.24 -17.67 -4.97
CA THR A 116 -24.03 -17.94 -6.18
C THR A 116 -25.44 -17.39 -6.12
N GLU A 117 -26.02 -17.36 -4.91
CA GLU A 117 -27.33 -16.75 -4.65
C GLU A 117 -27.14 -15.58 -3.68
N VAL A 118 -27.23 -14.36 -4.18
CA VAL A 118 -26.99 -13.14 -3.41
C VAL A 118 -27.98 -12.05 -3.78
N SER A 119 -28.45 -11.30 -2.77
CA SER A 119 -29.34 -10.17 -3.00
C SER A 119 -28.61 -8.99 -3.66
N GLN A 120 -29.35 -8.16 -4.39
CA GLN A 120 -28.81 -6.92 -4.96
C GLN A 120 -28.23 -5.99 -3.88
N HIS A 121 -28.84 -5.99 -2.70
CA HIS A 121 -28.42 -5.18 -1.57
C HIS A 121 -27.00 -5.55 -1.07
N VAL A 122 -26.70 -6.84 -0.98
CA VAL A 122 -25.35 -7.33 -0.60
C VAL A 122 -24.34 -6.94 -1.70
N ILE A 123 -24.71 -7.08 -2.99
CA ILE A 123 -23.85 -6.66 -4.10
C ILE A 123 -23.50 -5.18 -4.00
N GLU A 124 -24.48 -4.33 -3.70
CA GLU A 124 -24.29 -2.89 -3.56
C GLU A 124 -23.47 -2.53 -2.32
N HIS A 125 -23.61 -3.30 -1.24
CA HIS A 125 -22.80 -3.15 -0.04
C HIS A 125 -21.31 -3.44 -0.34
N GLU A 126 -21.00 -4.56 -0.95
CA GLU A 126 -19.61 -4.89 -1.31
C GLU A 126 -19.02 -3.88 -2.34
N ASP A 127 -19.86 -3.41 -3.26
CA ASP A 127 -19.45 -2.35 -4.19
C ASP A 127 -19.12 -1.03 -3.45
N GLY A 128 -19.78 -0.75 -2.34
CA GLY A 128 -19.47 0.39 -1.46
C GLY A 128 -18.05 0.31 -0.88
N HIS A 129 -17.63 -0.86 -0.41
CA HIS A 129 -16.25 -1.10 0.03
C HIS A 129 -15.23 -0.86 -1.08
N ARG A 130 -15.52 -1.34 -2.32
CA ARG A 130 -14.70 -1.06 -3.50
C ARG A 130 -14.60 0.45 -3.75
N GLN A 131 -15.72 1.18 -3.72
CA GLN A 131 -15.73 2.63 -3.94
C GLN A 131 -14.88 3.38 -2.92
N ILE A 132 -14.88 2.97 -1.65
CA ILE A 132 -14.00 3.53 -0.60
C ILE A 132 -12.55 3.26 -0.95
N SER A 133 -12.18 2.03 -1.32
CA SER A 133 -10.81 1.68 -1.69
C SER A 133 -10.33 2.50 -2.89
N GLU A 134 -11.14 2.63 -3.93
CA GLU A 134 -10.84 3.45 -5.11
C GLU A 134 -10.71 4.94 -4.77
N TYR A 135 -11.53 5.46 -3.86
CA TYR A 135 -11.43 6.84 -3.39
C TYR A 135 -10.06 7.13 -2.78
N TYR A 136 -9.58 6.28 -1.87
CA TYR A 136 -8.24 6.41 -1.31
C TYR A 136 -7.15 6.28 -2.37
N TYR A 137 -7.32 5.37 -3.31
CA TYR A 137 -6.37 5.18 -4.39
C TYR A 137 -6.31 6.36 -5.37
N GLN A 138 -7.37 7.17 -5.50
CA GLN A 138 -7.38 8.33 -6.41
C GLN A 138 -6.23 9.30 -6.12
N THR A 139 -5.88 9.51 -4.86
CA THR A 139 -4.83 10.45 -4.43
C THR A 139 -3.53 9.76 -3.99
N ALA A 140 -3.44 8.45 -4.15
CA ALA A 140 -2.30 7.63 -3.74
C ALA A 140 -0.96 8.07 -4.35
N ASP A 141 -0.98 8.50 -5.61
CA ASP A 141 0.18 9.06 -6.31
C ASP A 141 0.68 10.36 -5.70
N LYS A 142 -0.21 11.24 -5.25
CA LYS A 142 0.17 12.49 -4.57
C LYS A 142 0.83 12.22 -3.23
N LEU A 143 0.27 11.31 -2.45
CA LEU A 143 0.86 10.87 -1.19
C LEU A 143 2.24 10.25 -1.41
N ALA A 144 2.35 9.32 -2.36
CA ALA A 144 3.62 8.68 -2.70
C ALA A 144 4.68 9.71 -3.15
N ALA A 145 4.28 10.71 -3.95
CA ALA A 145 5.19 11.77 -4.39
C ALA A 145 5.68 12.64 -3.23
N GLN A 146 4.83 12.95 -2.25
CA GLN A 146 5.21 13.69 -1.05
C GLN A 146 6.21 12.91 -0.20
N ILE A 147 5.94 11.62 0.02
CA ILE A 147 6.84 10.73 0.76
C ILE A 147 8.17 10.60 0.01
N ALA A 148 8.16 10.26 -1.27
CA ALA A 148 9.38 10.14 -2.06
C ALA A 148 10.23 11.42 -2.04
N ALA A 149 9.59 12.59 -2.16
CA ALA A 149 10.27 13.88 -2.10
C ALA A 149 10.95 14.12 -0.74
N SER A 150 10.37 13.65 0.36
CA SER A 150 10.95 13.80 1.70
C SER A 150 12.24 13.00 1.91
N TYR A 151 12.50 12.00 1.08
CA TYR A 151 13.72 11.19 1.12
C TYR A 151 14.81 11.72 0.19
N MET A 152 14.48 12.55 -0.79
CA MET A 152 15.45 13.12 -1.71
C MET A 152 16.49 13.97 -0.99
N GLY A 153 17.77 13.77 -1.31
CA GLY A 153 18.90 14.47 -0.68
C GLY A 153 19.28 14.00 0.71
N ARG A 154 18.54 13.02 1.31
CA ARG A 154 18.97 12.42 2.59
C ARG A 154 20.33 11.76 2.43
N GLN A 155 21.15 11.88 3.46
CA GLN A 155 22.47 11.28 3.52
C GLN A 155 22.48 10.13 4.52
N ILE A 156 23.15 9.04 4.13
CA ILE A 156 23.32 7.84 4.94
C ILE A 156 24.81 7.57 5.08
N ASP A 157 25.30 7.56 6.31
CA ASP A 157 26.68 7.21 6.57
C ASP A 157 26.86 5.70 6.57
N ILE A 158 27.80 5.25 5.77
CA ILE A 158 28.15 3.84 5.57
C ILE A 158 29.50 3.55 6.22
N THR A 159 29.55 2.46 6.97
CA THR A 159 30.78 1.99 7.62
C THR A 159 30.97 0.51 7.31
N GLY A 160 32.14 0.15 6.82
CA GLY A 160 32.50 -1.22 6.50
C GLY A 160 33.60 -1.31 5.46
N THR A 161 34.19 -2.47 5.30
CA THR A 161 35.23 -2.74 4.29
C THR A 161 34.64 -3.00 2.90
N ASP A 162 33.39 -3.50 2.83
CA ASP A 162 32.62 -3.63 1.60
C ASP A 162 31.54 -2.53 1.52
N GLN A 163 31.99 -1.33 1.16
CA GLN A 163 31.10 -0.17 1.09
C GLN A 163 30.00 -0.32 0.06
N ALA A 164 30.18 -1.11 -0.99
CA ALA A 164 29.16 -1.35 -2.00
C ALA A 164 28.00 -2.19 -1.43
N ALA A 165 28.32 -3.25 -0.70
CA ALA A 165 27.31 -4.09 -0.05
C ALA A 165 26.56 -3.31 1.04
N GLU A 166 27.27 -2.55 1.88
CA GLU A 166 26.64 -1.75 2.93
C GLU A 166 25.76 -0.62 2.36
N SER A 167 26.19 0.04 1.27
CA SER A 167 25.37 1.03 0.57
C SER A 167 24.09 0.41 0.01
N SER A 168 24.20 -0.76 -0.64
CA SER A 168 23.04 -1.46 -1.19
C SER A 168 22.04 -1.84 -0.09
N LYS A 169 22.53 -2.36 1.03
CA LYS A 169 21.69 -2.70 2.19
C LYS A 169 20.98 -1.46 2.77
N ALA A 170 21.70 -0.36 2.92
CA ALA A 170 21.11 0.88 3.45
C ALA A 170 20.03 1.44 2.52
N LEU A 171 20.24 1.45 1.19
CA LEU A 171 19.24 1.88 0.22
C LEU A 171 18.02 0.95 0.24
N GLN A 172 18.20 -0.37 0.42
CA GLN A 172 17.11 -1.31 0.56
C GLN A 172 16.28 -1.08 1.83
N GLN A 173 16.93 -0.76 2.93
CA GLN A 173 16.23 -0.39 4.18
C GLN A 173 15.40 0.87 4.00
N MET A 174 15.94 1.91 3.35
CA MET A 174 15.19 3.12 3.02
C MET A 174 14.01 2.84 2.10
N ALA A 175 14.15 1.94 1.12
CA ALA A 175 13.05 1.52 0.26
C ALA A 175 11.90 0.88 1.06
N THR A 176 12.23 0.06 2.05
CA THR A 176 11.25 -0.52 2.98
C THR A 176 10.58 0.57 3.82
N GLU A 177 11.35 1.49 4.40
CA GLU A 177 10.81 2.60 5.19
C GLU A 177 9.81 3.46 4.39
N ILE A 178 10.12 3.76 3.12
CA ILE A 178 9.20 4.50 2.23
C ILE A 178 7.89 3.75 2.03
N THR A 179 7.94 2.44 1.78
CA THR A 179 6.72 1.64 1.57
C THR A 179 5.91 1.48 2.84
N ASP A 180 6.57 1.35 3.98
CA ASP A 180 5.91 1.27 5.30
C ASP A 180 5.24 2.61 5.65
N GLU A 181 5.92 3.73 5.41
CA GLU A 181 5.37 5.06 5.62
C GLU A 181 4.15 5.30 4.71
N TYR A 182 4.26 4.95 3.43
CA TYR A 182 3.15 5.04 2.50
C TYR A 182 1.95 4.19 2.95
N SER A 183 2.18 2.95 3.31
CA SER A 183 1.14 2.02 3.77
C SER A 183 0.47 2.50 5.06
N LYS A 184 1.23 3.09 5.97
CA LYS A 184 0.72 3.64 7.23
C LYS A 184 -0.15 4.88 7.00
N GLN A 185 0.21 5.74 6.03
CA GLN A 185 -0.54 6.96 5.74
C GLN A 185 -1.74 6.70 4.82
N LEU A 186 -1.64 5.76 3.88
CA LEU A 186 -2.75 5.31 3.04
C LEU A 186 -3.54 4.24 3.79
N ASN A 187 -4.39 4.65 4.73
CA ASN A 187 -5.15 3.73 5.56
C ASN A 187 -6.67 3.91 5.38
N PRO A 188 -7.34 3.10 4.52
CA PRO A 188 -8.78 3.15 4.34
C PRO A 188 -9.58 2.45 5.45
N GLU A 189 -8.92 1.64 6.32
CA GLU A 189 -9.57 0.78 7.31
C GLU A 189 -10.59 1.51 8.21
N PRO A 190 -10.28 2.68 8.79
CA PRO A 190 -11.26 3.40 9.61
C PRO A 190 -12.53 3.76 8.84
N THR A 191 -12.39 4.13 7.56
CA THR A 191 -13.54 4.46 6.69
C THR A 191 -14.34 3.22 6.33
N GLN A 192 -13.69 2.09 6.07
CA GLN A 192 -14.35 0.80 5.81
C GLN A 192 -15.17 0.35 7.03
N LEU A 193 -14.57 0.38 8.22
CA LEU A 193 -15.26 0.05 9.48
C LEU A 193 -16.45 0.99 9.76
N LEU A 194 -16.30 2.29 9.49
CA LEU A 194 -17.39 3.22 9.65
C LEU A 194 -18.52 2.96 8.65
N TYR A 195 -18.20 2.60 7.42
CA TYR A 195 -19.18 2.21 6.41
C TYR A 195 -19.98 0.98 6.86
N ASP A 196 -19.31 -0.05 7.38
CA ASP A 196 -19.95 -1.22 7.96
C ASP A 196 -20.88 -0.87 9.12
N SER A 197 -20.42 0.00 10.02
CA SER A 197 -21.22 0.47 11.13
C SER A 197 -22.48 1.22 10.67
N ILE A 198 -22.38 2.07 9.64
CA ILE A 198 -23.51 2.82 9.07
C ILE A 198 -24.51 1.87 8.40
N THR A 199 -24.03 0.89 7.64
CA THR A 199 -24.87 -0.06 6.89
C THR A 199 -25.29 -1.28 7.71
N ASN A 200 -24.82 -1.40 8.95
CA ASN A 200 -24.95 -2.61 9.77
C ASN A 200 -24.53 -3.85 8.98
N HIS A 201 -23.34 -3.82 8.39
CA HIS A 201 -22.80 -4.87 7.52
C HIS A 201 -23.73 -5.27 6.36
N GLY A 202 -24.34 -4.25 5.73
CA GLY A 202 -25.27 -4.48 4.62
C GLY A 202 -26.62 -5.09 5.01
N VAL A 203 -27.02 -5.03 6.28
CA VAL A 203 -28.30 -5.60 6.76
C VAL A 203 -29.43 -4.57 6.75
N ASN A 204 -29.10 -3.28 6.96
CA ASN A 204 -30.12 -2.24 7.01
C ASN A 204 -30.46 -1.67 5.60
N GLU A 205 -31.53 -0.87 5.53
CA GLU A 205 -32.06 -0.31 4.28
C GLU A 205 -31.34 0.95 3.80
N ILE A 206 -30.19 1.32 4.39
CA ILE A 206 -29.45 2.53 4.00
C ILE A 206 -28.84 2.31 2.61
N VAL A 207 -29.05 3.29 1.72
CA VAL A 207 -28.48 3.24 0.37
C VAL A 207 -26.95 3.26 0.42
N ALA A 208 -26.33 2.22 -0.11
CA ALA A 208 -24.87 2.04 -0.05
C ALA A 208 -24.09 3.28 -0.50
N LYS A 209 -24.49 3.93 -1.59
CA LYS A 209 -23.86 5.15 -2.11
C LYS A 209 -23.88 6.32 -1.11
N GLU A 210 -24.97 6.50 -0.37
CA GLU A 210 -25.09 7.55 0.65
C GLU A 210 -24.20 7.23 1.85
N ALA A 211 -24.18 5.98 2.28
CA ALA A 211 -23.33 5.50 3.35
C ALA A 211 -21.83 5.67 3.03
N VAL A 212 -21.40 5.38 1.80
CA VAL A 212 -20.03 5.62 1.32
C VAL A 212 -19.65 7.10 1.48
N VAL A 213 -20.49 8.02 0.98
CA VAL A 213 -20.23 9.46 1.08
C VAL A 213 -20.14 9.90 2.54
N HIS A 214 -21.01 9.34 3.40
CA HIS A 214 -21.02 9.67 4.82
C HIS A 214 -19.77 9.15 5.54
N ALA A 215 -19.37 7.92 5.26
CA ALA A 215 -18.15 7.31 5.83
C ALA A 215 -16.89 8.10 5.45
N ILE A 216 -16.72 8.45 4.17
CA ILE A 216 -15.58 9.23 3.69
C ILE A 216 -15.53 10.62 4.35
N LYS A 217 -16.65 11.31 4.46
CA LYS A 217 -16.70 12.65 5.09
C LYS A 217 -16.33 12.60 6.57
N ASN A 218 -16.83 11.62 7.31
CA ASN A 218 -16.56 11.51 8.74
C ASN A 218 -15.12 11.10 9.04
N ALA A 219 -14.56 10.16 8.27
CA ALA A 219 -13.15 9.81 8.40
C ALA A 219 -12.21 11.01 8.15
N ALA A 220 -12.55 11.89 7.20
CA ALA A 220 -11.81 13.12 6.95
C ALA A 220 -11.88 14.11 8.13
N ILE A 221 -13.01 14.18 8.83
CA ILE A 221 -13.18 15.05 10.01
C ILE A 221 -12.36 14.53 11.18
N GLU A 222 -12.40 13.22 11.45
CA GLU A 222 -11.63 12.60 12.54
C GLU A 222 -10.12 12.74 12.34
N SER A 223 -9.63 12.64 11.10
CA SER A 223 -8.21 12.83 10.79
C SER A 223 -7.70 14.26 10.99
N THR A 224 -8.60 15.25 11.04
CA THR A 224 -8.26 16.68 11.26
C THR A 224 -8.37 17.11 12.71
N GLN A 225 -8.94 16.30 13.60
CA GLN A 225 -8.99 16.60 15.01
C GLN A 225 -7.67 16.27 15.70
N PRO A 226 -7.04 17.22 16.43
CA PRO A 226 -5.88 16.89 17.24
C PRO A 226 -6.28 15.82 18.26
N ALA A 227 -5.45 14.78 18.39
CA ALA A 227 -5.67 13.72 19.35
C ALA A 227 -6.01 14.33 20.71
N ALA A 228 -7.20 14.01 21.24
CA ALA A 228 -7.62 14.47 22.55
C ALA A 228 -6.55 14.02 23.56
N ASN A 229 -5.94 15.00 24.23
CA ASN A 229 -4.88 14.75 25.20
C ASN A 229 -5.48 13.90 26.35
N PRO A 230 -5.05 12.64 26.56
CA PRO A 230 -5.60 11.82 27.64
C PRO A 230 -4.89 12.18 28.95
N GLY A 231 -5.07 13.44 29.39
CA GLY A 231 -4.41 13.94 30.59
C GLY A 231 -5.16 15.12 31.19
N ASN A 232 -6.16 14.80 32.00
CA ASN A 232 -6.47 15.53 33.23
C ASN A 232 -7.12 14.57 34.23
#